data_b70e72203cbfd634cbc1d357a45f27cc
#
_entry.id   b70e72203cbfd634cbc1d357a45f27cc
#
_cell.length_a   1.000
_cell.length_b   1.000
_cell.length_c   1.000
_cell.angle_alpha   90.00
_cell.angle_beta   90.00
_cell.angle_gamma   90.00
#
_symmetry.space_group_name_H-M   'P 1'
#
loop_
_entity.id
_entity.type
_entity.pdbx_description
1 polymer ?
#
loop_
_entity_poly.entity_id
_entity_poly.type
_entity_poly.pdbx_seq_one_letter_code
_entity_poly.pdbx_strand_id
1 'polypeptide(L)'
;MHSSGPTNTSKNVSQSASENSGAGARVGLFVTCLVDLYRPNVGFACISLLEKAGCSVSVPESQTCCGQPAFNSGEVANSMAIAKATIEAFESFDYIVAPSGSCAGMLREHYPELLANEVEWSARGSEFSSRVYELTSFLVDVLGFNKLDAKFPHSVTYHDSCSGLREMGIKEQPRQLLAEVEGLSVRCLLYTSDAADVCSV
;
A
#
# COMPACT_ATOMS: atom_id res chain seq x y z
N MET A 1 -30.18 32.93 47.69
CA MET A 1 -29.24 31.83 47.46
C MET A 1 -29.23 31.60 45.95
N HIS A 2 -28.22 32.14 45.26
CA HIS A 2 -28.08 32.09 43.81
C HIS A 2 -27.16 30.92 43.46
N SER A 3 -27.67 30.00 42.64
CA SER A 3 -26.92 28.88 42.10
C SER A 3 -26.62 29.20 40.64
N SER A 4 -25.36 29.48 40.35
CA SER A 4 -24.83 29.70 39.01
C SER A 4 -24.42 28.38 38.40
N GLY A 5 -25.04 27.97 37.27
CA GLY A 5 -24.63 26.82 36.48
C GLY A 5 -23.46 27.15 35.54
N PRO A 6 -22.62 26.19 35.18
CA PRO A 6 -21.46 26.43 34.31
C PRO A 6 -21.86 26.53 32.85
N THR A 7 -21.36 27.52 32.18
CA THR A 7 -21.45 27.76 30.74
C THR A 7 -20.59 26.76 29.98
N ASN A 8 -21.22 25.99 29.10
CA ASN A 8 -20.58 25.05 28.18
C ASN A 8 -19.99 25.81 26.98
N THR A 9 -18.69 25.98 26.94
CA THR A 9 -17.98 26.60 25.83
C THR A 9 -17.63 25.51 24.82
N SER A 10 -18.44 25.39 23.78
CA SER A 10 -18.15 24.54 22.63
C SER A 10 -16.91 25.05 21.90
N LYS A 11 -15.80 24.32 22.00
CA LYS A 11 -14.62 24.56 21.18
C LYS A 11 -14.89 23.99 19.79
N ASN A 12 -15.12 24.88 18.84
CA ASN A 12 -15.04 24.57 17.41
C ASN A 12 -13.59 24.14 17.10
N VAL A 13 -13.39 22.83 16.89
CA VAL A 13 -12.19 22.30 16.26
C VAL A 13 -12.40 22.47 14.77
N SER A 14 -11.82 23.53 14.22
CA SER A 14 -11.64 23.71 12.78
C SER A 14 -10.79 22.54 12.27
N GLN A 15 -11.41 21.61 11.55
CA GLN A 15 -10.71 20.63 10.72
C GLN A 15 -10.00 21.40 9.61
N SER A 16 -8.71 21.65 9.81
CA SER A 16 -7.83 22.04 8.72
C SER A 16 -7.77 20.87 7.73
N ALA A 17 -8.24 21.09 6.50
CA ALA A 17 -8.03 20.19 5.39
C ALA A 17 -6.52 19.91 5.29
N SER A 18 -6.14 18.65 5.38
CA SER A 18 -4.78 18.20 5.19
C SER A 18 -4.38 18.56 3.75
N GLU A 19 -3.46 19.49 3.60
CA GLU A 19 -2.79 19.75 2.34
C GLU A 19 -2.22 18.44 1.81
N ASN A 20 -2.39 18.19 0.51
CA ASN A 20 -2.03 16.97 -0.20
C ASN A 20 -0.51 16.74 -0.11
N SER A 21 -0.04 16.09 0.95
CA SER A 21 1.38 15.98 1.33
C SER A 21 2.22 15.11 0.38
N GLY A 22 1.59 14.46 -0.60
CA GLY A 22 2.25 13.55 -1.54
C GLY A 22 2.43 14.07 -2.95
N ALA A 23 1.91 15.27 -3.31
CA ALA A 23 2.08 15.84 -4.65
C ALA A 23 3.54 16.25 -4.87
N GLY A 24 4.17 15.70 -5.93
CA GLY A 24 5.59 15.89 -6.24
C GLY A 24 6.53 14.92 -5.51
N ALA A 25 6.02 13.98 -4.71
CA ALA A 25 6.82 12.98 -4.03
C ALA A 25 7.55 12.06 -5.01
N ARG A 26 8.78 11.68 -4.66
CA ARG A 26 9.57 10.69 -5.41
C ARG A 26 9.17 9.30 -4.95
N VAL A 27 8.49 8.58 -5.82
CA VAL A 27 7.99 7.22 -5.55
C VAL A 27 8.88 6.20 -6.24
N GLY A 28 9.46 5.29 -5.45
CA GLY A 28 10.06 4.06 -5.95
C GLY A 28 8.97 3.01 -6.15
N LEU A 29 8.66 2.66 -7.40
CA LEU A 29 7.72 1.57 -7.65
C LEU A 29 8.45 0.23 -7.50
N PHE A 30 8.03 -0.54 -6.49
CA PHE A 30 8.50 -1.91 -6.32
C PHE A 30 7.68 -2.82 -7.25
N VAL A 31 8.21 -3.08 -8.44
CA VAL A 31 7.61 -4.01 -9.40
C VAL A 31 7.82 -5.43 -8.89
N THR A 32 6.73 -6.12 -8.58
CA THR A 32 6.83 -7.48 -8.06
C THR A 32 7.28 -8.45 -9.15
N CYS A 33 7.98 -9.52 -8.78
CA CYS A 33 8.47 -10.52 -9.75
C CYS A 33 7.36 -11.11 -10.64
N LEU A 34 6.15 -11.27 -10.11
CA LEU A 34 5.01 -11.76 -10.90
C LEU A 34 4.48 -10.70 -11.87
N VAL A 35 4.52 -9.44 -11.50
CA VAL A 35 4.16 -8.34 -12.41
C VAL A 35 5.19 -8.24 -13.53
N ASP A 36 6.47 -8.23 -13.18
CA ASP A 36 7.56 -8.12 -14.15
C ASP A 36 7.55 -9.27 -15.18
N LEU A 37 7.45 -10.50 -14.70
CA LEU A 37 7.56 -11.70 -15.56
C LEU A 37 6.28 -12.02 -16.34
N TYR A 38 5.09 -11.78 -15.78
CA TYR A 38 3.85 -12.29 -16.35
C TYR A 38 2.83 -11.20 -16.70
N ARG A 39 2.91 -10.04 -16.09
CA ARG A 39 1.91 -8.96 -16.24
C ARG A 39 2.54 -7.56 -16.26
N PRO A 40 3.51 -7.28 -17.13
CA PRO A 40 4.20 -5.99 -17.15
C PRO A 40 3.25 -4.81 -17.36
N ASN A 41 2.12 -5.03 -18.02
CA ASN A 41 1.06 -4.04 -18.17
C ASN A 41 0.49 -3.52 -16.84
N VAL A 42 0.52 -4.32 -15.77
CA VAL A 42 0.13 -3.85 -14.42
C VAL A 42 1.16 -2.83 -13.91
N GLY A 43 2.45 -3.08 -14.09
CA GLY A 43 3.51 -2.12 -13.72
C GLY A 43 3.34 -0.78 -14.43
N PHE A 44 3.11 -0.79 -15.73
CA PHE A 44 2.85 0.44 -16.51
C PHE A 44 1.56 1.15 -16.06
N ALA A 45 0.52 0.41 -15.73
CA ALA A 45 -0.71 1.01 -15.19
C ALA A 45 -0.46 1.68 -13.83
N CYS A 46 0.36 1.07 -12.96
CA CYS A 46 0.75 1.66 -11.68
C CYS A 46 1.51 2.96 -11.86
N ILE A 47 2.50 3.01 -12.78
CA ILE A 47 3.22 4.23 -13.12
C ILE A 47 2.22 5.30 -13.56
N SER A 48 1.36 4.98 -14.52
CA SER A 48 0.37 5.94 -15.04
C SER A 48 -0.58 6.48 -13.96
N LEU A 49 -1.01 5.65 -13.01
CA LEU A 49 -1.88 6.09 -11.90
C LEU A 49 -1.14 7.01 -10.94
N LEU A 50 0.08 6.66 -10.55
CA LEU A 50 0.90 7.44 -9.63
C LEU A 50 1.30 8.79 -10.24
N GLU A 51 1.65 8.82 -11.53
CA GLU A 51 1.96 10.06 -12.25
C GLU A 51 0.73 10.96 -12.39
N LYS A 52 -0.45 10.39 -12.70
CA LYS A 52 -1.72 11.13 -12.70
C LYS A 52 -2.07 11.69 -11.33
N ALA A 53 -1.67 11.00 -10.27
CA ALA A 53 -1.82 11.49 -8.90
C ALA A 53 -0.76 12.53 -8.49
N GLY A 54 0.16 12.91 -9.40
CA GLY A 54 1.15 13.96 -9.20
C GLY A 54 2.50 13.50 -8.65
N CYS A 55 2.79 12.21 -8.63
CA CYS A 55 4.07 11.68 -8.19
C CYS A 55 5.11 11.64 -9.30
N SER A 56 6.39 11.73 -8.92
CA SER A 56 7.53 11.37 -9.77
C SER A 56 7.89 9.90 -9.52
N VAL A 57 7.66 9.04 -10.52
CA VAL A 57 7.82 7.59 -10.36
C VAL A 57 9.10 7.11 -11.01
N SER A 58 9.83 6.24 -10.31
CA SER A 58 10.98 5.52 -10.85
C SER A 58 10.96 4.08 -10.42
N VAL A 59 11.55 3.22 -11.26
CA VAL A 59 11.72 1.78 -11.00
C VAL A 59 13.21 1.52 -10.90
N PRO A 60 13.77 1.20 -9.71
CA PRO A 60 15.18 0.87 -9.58
C PRO A 60 15.54 -0.38 -10.37
N GLU A 61 16.54 -0.31 -11.23
CA GLU A 61 17.01 -1.46 -12.03
C GLU A 61 17.62 -2.58 -11.17
N SER A 62 18.13 -2.22 -9.99
CA SER A 62 18.73 -3.17 -9.03
C SER A 62 17.72 -3.91 -8.18
N GLN A 63 16.42 -3.59 -8.30
CA GLN A 63 15.40 -4.30 -7.51
C GLN A 63 15.29 -5.77 -7.93
N THR A 64 14.96 -6.62 -6.97
CA THR A 64 14.72 -8.05 -7.17
C THR A 64 13.37 -8.47 -6.59
N CYS A 65 13.21 -9.74 -6.23
CA CYS A 65 12.04 -10.22 -5.48
C CYS A 65 11.99 -9.61 -4.07
N CYS A 66 10.80 -9.49 -3.48
CA CYS A 66 10.65 -9.06 -2.08
C CYS A 66 11.23 -10.04 -1.04
N GLY A 67 11.65 -11.22 -1.44
CA GLY A 67 12.20 -12.23 -0.55
C GLY A 67 11.16 -13.12 0.15
N GLN A 68 9.87 -12.89 -0.04
CA GLN A 68 8.83 -13.68 0.63
C GLN A 68 8.94 -15.20 0.40
N PRO A 69 9.29 -15.74 -0.79
CA PRO A 69 9.48 -17.18 -0.95
C PRO A 69 10.61 -17.73 -0.07
N ALA A 70 11.74 -17.05 0.03
CA ALA A 70 12.84 -17.44 0.89
C ALA A 70 12.46 -17.36 2.38
N PHE A 71 11.77 -16.27 2.77
CA PHE A 71 11.25 -16.07 4.13
C PHE A 71 10.30 -17.20 4.54
N ASN A 72 9.32 -17.53 3.70
CA ASN A 72 8.35 -18.59 3.97
C ASN A 72 8.99 -19.99 4.00
N SER A 73 10.12 -20.19 3.34
CA SER A 73 10.89 -21.44 3.37
C SER A 73 11.86 -21.54 4.55
N GLY A 74 11.94 -20.51 5.39
CA GLY A 74 12.86 -20.45 6.51
C GLY A 74 14.32 -20.16 6.13
N GLU A 75 14.57 -19.70 4.89
CA GLU A 75 15.89 -19.33 4.36
C GLU A 75 16.31 -17.93 4.88
N VAL A 76 16.53 -17.82 6.19
CA VAL A 76 16.75 -16.54 6.88
C VAL A 76 17.90 -15.74 6.27
N ALA A 77 19.06 -16.39 6.02
CA ALA A 77 20.24 -15.70 5.47
C ALA A 77 19.98 -15.10 4.09
N ASN A 78 19.30 -15.86 3.21
CA ASN A 78 18.93 -15.39 1.88
C ASN A 78 17.89 -14.26 1.97
N SER A 79 16.90 -14.38 2.86
CA SER A 79 15.89 -13.34 3.10
C SER A 79 16.52 -12.03 3.57
N MET A 80 17.47 -12.10 4.48
CA MET A 80 18.24 -10.93 4.97
C MET A 80 19.07 -10.28 3.86
N ALA A 81 19.73 -11.07 3.03
CA ALA A 81 20.51 -10.55 1.90
C ALA A 81 19.62 -9.80 0.89
N ILE A 82 18.44 -10.37 0.57
CA ILE A 82 17.45 -9.73 -0.31
C ILE A 82 16.91 -8.44 0.33
N ALA A 83 16.59 -8.47 1.63
CA ALA A 83 16.08 -7.31 2.34
C ALA A 83 17.08 -6.15 2.31
N LYS A 84 18.35 -6.42 2.60
CA LYS A 84 19.44 -5.42 2.57
C LYS A 84 19.61 -4.82 1.18
N ALA A 85 19.67 -5.63 0.14
CA ALA A 85 19.76 -5.15 -1.25
C ALA A 85 18.55 -4.32 -1.67
N THR A 86 17.34 -4.71 -1.23
CA THR A 86 16.12 -3.96 -1.51
C THR A 86 16.14 -2.60 -0.80
N ILE A 87 16.54 -2.54 0.46
CA ILE A 87 16.65 -1.27 1.20
C ILE A 87 17.62 -0.32 0.49
N GLU A 88 18.79 -0.80 0.08
CA GLU A 88 19.77 0.00 -0.67
C GLU A 88 19.22 0.53 -2.00
N ALA A 89 18.50 -0.32 -2.75
CA ALA A 89 17.90 0.07 -4.04
C ALA A 89 16.86 1.17 -3.91
N PHE A 90 16.17 1.26 -2.78
CA PHE A 90 15.06 2.19 -2.56
C PHE A 90 15.35 3.33 -1.57
N GLU A 91 16.56 3.46 -1.09
CA GLU A 91 16.92 4.42 -0.02
C GLU A 91 16.65 5.88 -0.40
N SER A 92 16.78 6.23 -1.68
CA SER A 92 16.64 7.61 -2.19
C SER A 92 15.20 8.08 -2.39
N PHE A 93 14.19 7.21 -2.25
CA PHE A 93 12.79 7.54 -2.50
C PHE A 93 12.07 7.99 -1.22
N ASP A 94 11.09 8.89 -1.40
CA ASP A 94 10.27 9.39 -0.30
C ASP A 94 9.23 8.32 0.12
N TYR A 95 8.71 7.57 -0.86
CA TYR A 95 7.80 6.44 -0.66
C TYR A 95 8.17 5.27 -1.55
N ILE A 96 7.86 4.07 -1.07
CA ILE A 96 7.99 2.82 -1.80
C ILE A 96 6.58 2.23 -1.99
N VAL A 97 6.17 2.04 -3.24
CA VAL A 97 4.82 1.57 -3.54
C VAL A 97 4.86 0.25 -4.29
N ALA A 98 4.12 -0.76 -3.81
CA ALA A 98 4.03 -2.06 -4.44
C ALA A 98 2.58 -2.39 -4.82
N PRO A 99 2.30 -2.88 -6.05
CA PRO A 99 0.96 -3.28 -6.48
C PRO A 99 0.60 -4.71 -6.01
N SER A 100 0.95 -5.05 -4.79
CA SER A 100 0.69 -6.38 -4.22
C SER A 100 0.71 -6.32 -2.71
N GLY A 101 -0.38 -6.73 -2.06
CA GLY A 101 -0.49 -6.78 -0.61
C GLY A 101 0.55 -7.70 0.04
N SER A 102 0.88 -8.85 -0.59
CA SER A 102 1.85 -9.78 -0.03
C SER A 102 3.29 -9.25 -0.10
N CYS A 103 3.67 -8.61 -1.22
CA CYS A 103 4.99 -7.99 -1.31
C CYS A 103 5.09 -6.76 -0.42
N ALA A 104 4.06 -5.91 -0.38
CA ALA A 104 4.02 -4.76 0.53
C ALA A 104 4.10 -5.21 2.00
N GLY A 105 3.36 -6.25 2.39
CA GLY A 105 3.43 -6.85 3.72
C GLY A 105 4.82 -7.36 4.06
N MET A 106 5.47 -8.08 3.13
CA MET A 106 6.85 -8.54 3.32
C MET A 106 7.81 -7.38 3.59
N LEU A 107 7.74 -6.32 2.80
CA LEU A 107 8.60 -5.15 2.92
C LEU A 107 8.32 -4.32 4.19
N ARG A 108 7.05 -4.21 4.57
CA ARG A 108 6.62 -3.33 5.65
C ARG A 108 6.65 -4.00 7.03
N GLU A 109 6.13 -5.23 7.11
CA GLU A 109 5.92 -5.90 8.39
C GLU A 109 7.08 -6.85 8.73
N HIS A 110 7.60 -7.59 7.73
CA HIS A 110 8.58 -8.64 8.00
C HIS A 110 10.04 -8.20 7.90
N TYR A 111 10.38 -7.17 7.13
CA TYR A 111 11.76 -6.67 7.07
C TYR A 111 12.28 -6.13 8.42
N PRO A 112 11.49 -5.33 9.19
CA PRO A 112 11.93 -4.90 10.51
C PRO A 112 12.22 -6.06 11.46
N GLU A 113 11.36 -7.08 11.47
CA GLU A 113 11.53 -8.27 12.30
C GLU A 113 12.76 -9.08 11.86
N LEU A 114 12.93 -9.30 10.57
CA LEU A 114 14.04 -10.04 9.97
C LEU A 114 15.38 -9.40 10.28
N LEU A 115 15.46 -8.06 10.34
CA LEU A 115 16.68 -7.30 10.55
C LEU A 115 16.85 -6.81 12.01
N ALA A 116 15.96 -7.18 12.93
CA ALA A 116 15.93 -6.65 14.30
C ALA A 116 17.24 -6.85 15.06
N ASN A 117 17.95 -7.96 14.81
CA ASN A 117 19.22 -8.30 15.47
C ASN A 117 20.47 -7.80 14.73
N GLU A 118 20.31 -7.16 13.59
CA GLU A 118 21.38 -6.62 12.77
C GLU A 118 21.66 -5.17 13.18
N VAL A 119 22.73 -4.91 13.91
CA VAL A 119 23.06 -3.60 14.54
C VAL A 119 22.98 -2.45 13.53
N GLU A 120 23.53 -2.65 12.33
CA GLU A 120 23.59 -1.63 11.28
C GLU A 120 22.26 -1.50 10.51
N TRP A 121 21.48 -2.58 10.38
CA TRP A 121 20.32 -2.67 9.51
C TRP A 121 18.99 -2.52 10.21
N SER A 122 18.91 -2.69 11.52
CA SER A 122 17.67 -2.58 12.27
C SER A 122 17.01 -1.21 12.13
N ALA A 123 17.77 -0.14 12.30
CA ALA A 123 17.26 1.22 12.13
C ALA A 123 16.90 1.54 10.66
N ARG A 124 17.75 1.15 9.71
CA ARG A 124 17.50 1.33 8.26
C ARG A 124 16.29 0.54 7.79
N GLY A 125 16.12 -0.70 8.28
CA GLY A 125 14.96 -1.53 7.96
C GLY A 125 13.67 -0.92 8.48
N SER A 126 13.64 -0.42 9.70
CA SER A 126 12.47 0.24 10.28
C SER A 126 12.11 1.53 9.56
N GLU A 127 13.10 2.35 9.21
CA GLU A 127 12.90 3.58 8.46
C GLU A 127 12.39 3.29 7.04
N PHE A 128 13.00 2.34 6.32
CA PHE A 128 12.54 1.89 5.02
C PHE A 128 11.07 1.42 5.07
N SER A 129 10.75 0.54 6.01
CA SER A 129 9.41 -0.07 6.13
C SER A 129 8.31 0.96 6.43
N SER A 130 8.63 2.04 7.14
CA SER A 130 7.70 3.13 7.41
C SER A 130 7.23 3.88 6.16
N ARG A 131 8.00 3.81 5.06
CA ARG A 131 7.72 4.44 3.77
C ARG A 131 7.09 3.50 2.74
N VAL A 132 6.85 2.23 3.11
CA VAL A 132 6.27 1.23 2.21
C VAL A 132 4.74 1.25 2.26
N TYR A 133 4.13 1.25 1.10
CA TYR A 133 2.67 1.21 0.92
C TYR A 133 2.27 0.23 -0.19
N GLU A 134 1.10 -0.34 -0.03
CA GLU A 134 0.43 -0.98 -1.17
C GLU A 134 -0.23 0.11 -2.03
N LEU A 135 -0.32 -0.11 -3.33
CA LEU A 135 -0.74 0.89 -4.31
C LEU A 135 -2.08 1.57 -3.96
N THR A 136 -3.10 0.78 -3.62
CA THR A 136 -4.44 1.35 -3.38
C THR A 136 -4.49 2.15 -2.09
N SER A 137 -3.81 1.70 -1.04
CA SER A 137 -3.68 2.44 0.21
C SER A 137 -2.86 3.73 0.02
N PHE A 138 -1.81 3.70 -0.77
CA PHE A 138 -1.04 4.90 -1.08
C PHE A 138 -1.87 5.95 -1.81
N LEU A 139 -2.60 5.54 -2.85
CA LEU A 139 -3.46 6.43 -3.62
C LEU A 139 -4.55 7.07 -2.77
N VAL A 140 -5.24 6.27 -1.95
CA VAL A 140 -6.40 6.75 -1.17
C VAL A 140 -5.96 7.45 0.11
N ASP A 141 -5.14 6.78 0.93
CA ASP A 141 -4.88 7.24 2.31
C ASP A 141 -3.78 8.31 2.36
N VAL A 142 -2.79 8.27 1.45
CA VAL A 142 -1.68 9.22 1.43
C VAL A 142 -1.93 10.37 0.47
N LEU A 143 -2.36 10.07 -0.77
CA LEU A 143 -2.57 11.08 -1.79
C LEU A 143 -3.98 11.67 -1.80
N GLY A 144 -4.95 11.04 -1.15
CA GLY A 144 -6.36 11.42 -1.27
C GLY A 144 -6.91 11.31 -2.70
N PHE A 145 -6.27 10.48 -3.52
CA PHE A 145 -6.61 10.30 -4.93
C PHE A 145 -7.85 9.41 -5.05
N ASN A 146 -8.97 10.03 -5.42
CA ASN A 146 -10.28 9.37 -5.46
C ASN A 146 -11.04 9.59 -6.78
N LYS A 147 -10.37 10.11 -7.81
CA LYS A 147 -10.99 10.31 -9.13
C LYS A 147 -10.22 9.55 -10.18
N LEU A 148 -10.86 8.54 -10.75
CA LEU A 148 -10.33 7.76 -11.87
C LEU A 148 -11.08 8.16 -13.14
N ASP A 149 -10.35 8.66 -14.13
CA ASP A 149 -10.87 8.79 -15.49
C ASP A 149 -10.68 7.42 -16.19
N ALA A 150 -11.52 6.47 -15.80
CA ALA A 150 -11.47 5.09 -16.29
C ALA A 150 -12.90 4.58 -16.56
N LYS A 151 -13.04 3.81 -17.62
CA LYS A 151 -14.31 3.21 -18.04
C LYS A 151 -14.13 1.71 -18.26
N PHE A 152 -14.98 0.92 -17.60
CA PHE A 152 -14.97 -0.52 -17.75
C PHE A 152 -16.40 -1.08 -17.55
N PRO A 153 -17.25 -1.09 -18.58
CA PRO A 153 -18.66 -1.43 -18.46
C PRO A 153 -18.87 -2.95 -18.35
N HIS A 154 -18.37 -3.53 -17.28
CA HIS A 154 -18.41 -4.97 -17.01
C HIS A 154 -18.75 -5.26 -15.54
N SER A 155 -19.15 -6.50 -15.27
CA SER A 155 -19.29 -7.01 -13.91
C SER A 155 -18.03 -7.78 -13.51
N VAL A 156 -17.48 -7.46 -12.36
CA VAL A 156 -16.30 -8.12 -11.79
C VAL A 156 -16.55 -8.56 -10.37
N THR A 157 -15.73 -9.47 -9.87
CA THR A 157 -15.61 -9.78 -8.45
C THR A 157 -14.24 -9.34 -7.96
N TYR A 158 -14.19 -8.79 -6.75
CA TYR A 158 -12.95 -8.43 -6.09
C TYR A 158 -12.67 -9.41 -4.95
N HIS A 159 -11.46 -9.93 -4.92
CA HIS A 159 -10.96 -10.80 -3.86
C HIS A 159 -9.90 -10.07 -3.04
N ASP A 160 -10.16 -9.91 -1.75
CA ASP A 160 -9.16 -9.36 -0.83
C ASP A 160 -8.04 -10.37 -0.64
N SER A 161 -6.79 -9.95 -0.87
CA SER A 161 -5.64 -10.81 -0.57
C SER A 161 -5.46 -10.94 0.94
N CYS A 162 -5.06 -12.13 1.41
CA CYS A 162 -4.88 -12.39 2.84
C CYS A 162 -3.91 -11.39 3.49
N SER A 163 -2.73 -11.20 2.91
CA SER A 163 -1.74 -10.25 3.43
C SER A 163 -2.22 -8.79 3.34
N GLY A 164 -2.85 -8.42 2.22
CA GLY A 164 -3.43 -7.07 2.08
C GLY A 164 -4.44 -6.77 3.17
N LEU A 165 -5.37 -7.70 3.42
CA LEU A 165 -6.43 -7.51 4.41
C LEU A 165 -5.91 -7.64 5.85
N ARG A 166 -5.15 -8.71 6.18
CA ARG A 166 -4.82 -9.07 7.57
C ARG A 166 -3.56 -8.37 8.09
N GLU A 167 -2.56 -8.17 7.24
CA GLU A 167 -1.30 -7.54 7.63
C GLU A 167 -1.32 -6.03 7.38
N MET A 168 -1.84 -5.61 6.22
CA MET A 168 -1.83 -4.21 5.80
C MET A 168 -3.13 -3.45 6.09
N GLY A 169 -4.20 -4.13 6.53
CA GLY A 169 -5.51 -3.50 6.80
C GLY A 169 -6.22 -2.95 5.56
N ILE A 170 -5.86 -3.41 4.37
CA ILE A 170 -6.39 -2.90 3.09
C ILE A 170 -7.71 -3.60 2.77
N LYS A 171 -8.80 -2.85 2.83
CA LYS A 171 -10.15 -3.34 2.55
C LYS A 171 -10.96 -2.34 1.74
N GLU A 172 -11.09 -1.13 2.23
CA GLU A 172 -11.96 -0.12 1.65
C GLU A 172 -11.32 0.62 0.47
N GLN A 173 -10.00 0.79 0.50
CA GLN A 173 -9.26 1.56 -0.51
C GLN A 173 -9.46 1.03 -1.95
N PRO A 174 -9.28 -0.28 -2.24
CA PRO A 174 -9.56 -0.79 -3.58
C PRO A 174 -11.04 -0.66 -3.97
N ARG A 175 -11.97 -0.77 -3.02
CA ARG A 175 -13.41 -0.60 -3.28
C ARG A 175 -13.76 0.84 -3.64
N GLN A 176 -13.17 1.80 -2.95
CA GLN A 176 -13.34 3.23 -3.27
C GLN A 176 -12.85 3.53 -4.68
N LEU A 177 -11.66 3.05 -5.05
CA LEU A 177 -11.12 3.26 -6.39
C LEU A 177 -11.96 2.56 -7.48
N LEU A 178 -12.43 1.34 -7.23
CA LEU A 178 -13.27 0.60 -8.18
C LEU A 178 -14.65 1.27 -8.36
N ALA A 179 -15.19 1.91 -7.34
CA ALA A 179 -16.47 2.63 -7.44
C ALA A 179 -16.42 3.86 -8.37
N GLU A 180 -15.24 4.44 -8.57
CA GLU A 180 -15.01 5.57 -9.48
C GLU A 180 -14.91 5.16 -10.96
N VAL A 181 -14.85 3.85 -11.27
CA VAL A 181 -14.72 3.37 -12.65
C VAL A 181 -16.09 3.36 -13.34
N GLU A 182 -16.26 4.17 -14.39
CA GLU A 182 -17.52 4.30 -15.12
C GLU A 182 -17.99 2.95 -15.69
N GLY A 183 -19.21 2.57 -15.34
CA GLY A 183 -19.86 1.36 -15.84
C GLY A 183 -19.43 0.06 -15.18
N LEU A 184 -18.52 0.10 -14.21
CA LEU A 184 -18.08 -1.07 -13.47
C LEU A 184 -19.13 -1.48 -12.43
N SER A 185 -19.47 -2.77 -12.38
CA SER A 185 -20.27 -3.38 -11.33
C SER A 185 -19.44 -4.40 -10.55
N VAL A 186 -19.20 -4.11 -9.28
CA VAL A 186 -18.44 -5.02 -8.39
C VAL A 186 -19.42 -5.92 -7.65
N ARG A 187 -19.26 -7.24 -7.79
CA ARG A 187 -20.04 -8.25 -7.06
C ARG A 187 -19.19 -8.86 -5.95
N CYS A 188 -19.84 -9.20 -4.85
CA CYS A 188 -19.18 -9.92 -3.76
C CYS A 188 -18.75 -11.33 -4.22
N LEU A 189 -17.55 -11.75 -3.83
CA LEU A 189 -17.04 -13.10 -4.07
C LEU A 189 -17.58 -14.05 -2.98
N LEU A 190 -18.62 -14.80 -3.28
CA LEU A 190 -19.31 -15.69 -2.32
C LEU A 190 -18.57 -17.02 -2.06
N TYR A 191 -17.39 -17.26 -2.59
CA TYR A 191 -16.83 -18.60 -2.73
C TYR A 191 -15.41 -18.81 -2.18
N THR A 192 -14.96 -18.01 -1.24
CA THR A 192 -13.73 -18.32 -0.50
C THR A 192 -14.03 -18.62 0.95
N SER A 193 -13.19 -19.39 1.63
CA SER A 193 -13.35 -19.72 3.05
C SER A 193 -13.48 -18.48 3.96
N ASP A 194 -13.00 -17.32 3.48
CA ASP A 194 -13.07 -16.03 4.17
C ASP A 194 -14.14 -15.10 3.58
N ALA A 195 -14.88 -15.53 2.55
CA ALA A 195 -15.88 -14.69 1.87
C ALA A 195 -17.09 -14.37 2.76
N ALA A 196 -17.35 -15.16 3.77
CA ALA A 196 -18.43 -14.93 4.73
C ALA A 196 -18.21 -13.64 5.55
N ASP A 197 -16.96 -13.30 5.84
CA ASP A 197 -16.59 -12.11 6.63
C ASP A 197 -16.55 -10.83 5.79
N VAL A 198 -16.45 -10.97 4.47
CA VAL A 198 -16.28 -9.83 3.55
C VAL A 198 -17.62 -9.31 3.00
N CYS A 199 -18.67 -10.14 3.00
CA CYS A 199 -19.98 -9.81 2.44
C CYS A 199 -21.03 -9.40 3.47
N SER A 200 -20.68 -9.16 4.72
CA SER A 200 -21.59 -8.60 5.71
C SER A 200 -21.80 -7.10 5.43
N VAL A 201 -22.72 -6.82 4.56
CA VAL A 201 -23.28 -5.49 4.34
C VAL A 201 -24.58 -5.39 5.11
#